data_c1276d2054bfb61fc259255adf047e3b
#
_entry.id   c1276d2054bfb61fc259255adf047e3b
#
_cell.length_a   1.000
_cell.length_b   1.000
_cell.length_c   1.000
_cell.angle_alpha   90.00
_cell.angle_beta   90.00
_cell.angle_gamma   90.00
#
_symmetry.space_group_name_H-M   'P 1'
#
loop_
_entity.id
_entity.type
_entity.pdbx_description
1 polymer ?
#
loop_
_entity_poly.entity_id
_entity_poly.type
_entity_poly.pdbx_seq_one_letter_code
_entity_poly.pdbx_strand_id
1 'polypeptide(L)'
;MKPFTISLTATPAIALTLAFAGFGSPNAAHAGSHIAAAEHGAMHVTKSATCGCCGAWVALARQEGYNVEVTDTADVTSVKLDADIPGNLWACHTATIDGYVVEGHMPFAALEKLLAERPNVAGISVPDMPFGSPGMGEDPVAEYQVIAFGGTAGAGEVFFEVGQ
;
A
#
# COMPACT_ATOMS: atom_id res chain seq x y z
N MET A 1 93.26 -8.08 10.70
CA MET A 1 92.29 -7.92 9.62
C MET A 1 91.44 -9.20 9.57
N LYS A 2 90.19 -9.15 10.07
CA LYS A 2 89.27 -10.29 10.06
C LYS A 2 88.22 -10.02 9.01
N PRO A 3 87.84 -10.98 8.14
CA PRO A 3 86.77 -10.75 7.18
C PRO A 3 85.43 -10.95 7.83
N PHE A 4 84.51 -10.01 7.50
CA PHE A 4 83.09 -10.02 7.91
C PHE A 4 82.31 -10.91 6.95
N THR A 5 81.70 -11.96 7.46
CA THR A 5 80.77 -12.81 6.71
C THR A 5 79.36 -12.29 6.90
N ILE A 6 78.72 -11.89 5.82
CA ILE A 6 77.31 -11.48 5.80
C ILE A 6 76.45 -12.71 5.50
N SER A 7 75.61 -13.07 6.49
CA SER A 7 74.69 -14.19 6.33
C SER A 7 73.36 -13.60 5.79
N LEU A 8 72.92 -14.05 4.62
CA LEU A 8 71.67 -13.72 3.98
C LEU A 8 70.56 -14.66 4.49
N THR A 9 69.71 -14.20 5.34
CA THR A 9 68.48 -14.93 5.72
C THR A 9 67.37 -14.66 4.75
N ALA A 10 66.85 -15.66 4.07
CA ALA A 10 65.70 -15.61 3.18
C ALA A 10 64.43 -15.63 4.01
N THR A 11 63.58 -14.61 3.87
CA THR A 11 62.24 -14.55 4.41
C THR A 11 61.21 -15.16 3.43
N PRO A 12 60.30 -16.04 3.87
CA PRO A 12 59.26 -16.56 2.99
C PRO A 12 58.15 -15.51 2.82
N ALA A 13 57.76 -15.27 1.59
CA ALA A 13 56.61 -14.44 1.22
C ALA A 13 55.30 -15.19 1.56
N ILE A 14 54.54 -14.64 2.49
CA ILE A 14 53.19 -15.10 2.78
C ILE A 14 52.23 -14.43 1.76
N ALA A 15 51.67 -15.22 0.85
CA ALA A 15 50.62 -14.79 -0.06
C ALA A 15 49.30 -14.67 0.71
N LEU A 16 48.85 -13.43 0.93
CA LEU A 16 47.55 -13.12 1.52
C LEU A 16 46.48 -13.12 0.41
N THR A 17 45.72 -14.20 0.29
CA THR A 17 44.55 -14.28 -0.60
C THR A 17 43.39 -13.51 0.04
N LEU A 18 43.08 -12.33 -0.47
CA LEU A 18 41.88 -11.58 -0.16
C LEU A 18 40.68 -12.25 -0.85
N ALA A 19 39.88 -12.99 -0.08
CA ALA A 19 38.55 -13.42 -0.51
C ALA A 19 37.59 -12.22 -0.43
N PHE A 20 37.21 -11.68 -1.59
CA PHE A 20 36.08 -10.74 -1.69
C PHE A 20 34.78 -11.52 -1.46
N ALA A 21 34.25 -11.47 -0.23
CA ALA A 21 32.88 -11.84 0.04
C ALA A 21 32.00 -10.71 -0.47
N GLY A 22 31.35 -10.91 -1.63
CA GLY A 22 30.31 -10.02 -2.13
C GLY A 22 29.11 -10.06 -1.21
N PHE A 23 28.94 -9.03 -0.39
CA PHE A 23 27.69 -8.78 0.32
C PHE A 23 26.66 -8.27 -0.70
N GLY A 24 25.93 -9.20 -1.33
CA GLY A 24 24.68 -8.86 -2.00
C GLY A 24 23.67 -8.49 -0.93
N SER A 25 23.34 -7.21 -0.81
CA SER A 25 22.22 -6.77 0.02
C SER A 25 20.92 -7.33 -0.57
N PRO A 26 20.15 -8.13 0.15
CA PRO A 26 18.81 -8.46 -0.29
C PRO A 26 17.96 -7.17 -0.23
N ASN A 27 17.33 -6.85 -1.35
CA ASN A 27 16.39 -5.74 -1.46
C ASN A 27 15.13 -6.12 -0.66
N ALA A 28 15.11 -5.78 0.64
CA ALA A 28 14.07 -6.18 1.59
C ALA A 28 12.83 -5.25 1.57
N ALA A 29 12.74 -4.32 0.59
CA ALA A 29 11.74 -3.25 0.64
C ALA A 29 10.33 -3.61 0.10
N HIS A 30 10.12 -4.79 -0.49
CA HIS A 30 8.82 -5.16 -1.08
C HIS A 30 8.14 -6.39 -0.45
N ALA A 31 8.77 -7.07 0.49
CA ALA A 31 8.20 -8.28 1.08
C ALA A 31 7.17 -8.00 2.21
N GLY A 32 7.12 -6.78 2.74
CA GLY A 32 6.26 -6.43 3.87
C GLY A 32 4.78 -6.27 3.50
N SER A 33 4.49 -5.61 2.37
CA SER A 33 3.11 -5.30 1.95
C SER A 33 2.30 -6.54 1.59
N HIS A 34 2.91 -7.50 0.87
CA HIS A 34 2.21 -8.71 0.44
C HIS A 34 1.86 -9.67 1.60
N ILE A 35 2.61 -9.63 2.69
CA ILE A 35 2.31 -10.48 3.87
C ILE A 35 1.13 -9.90 4.65
N ALA A 36 1.06 -8.57 4.82
CA ALA A 36 -0.04 -7.92 5.52
C ALA A 36 -1.39 -8.13 4.81
N ALA A 37 -1.43 -8.00 3.48
CA ALA A 37 -2.64 -8.19 2.71
C ALA A 37 -3.18 -9.63 2.74
N ALA A 38 -2.32 -10.64 2.87
CA ALA A 38 -2.71 -12.06 2.96
C ALA A 38 -3.33 -12.46 4.31
N GLU A 39 -3.18 -11.64 5.36
CA GLU A 39 -3.75 -11.88 6.70
C GLU A 39 -5.20 -11.39 6.84
N HIS A 40 -5.71 -10.63 5.87
CA HIS A 40 -7.05 -10.07 5.90
C HIS A 40 -8.07 -10.94 5.17
N GLY A 41 -9.35 -10.81 5.54
CA GLY A 41 -10.46 -11.45 4.87
C GLY A 41 -10.63 -11.00 3.41
N ALA A 42 -11.62 -11.57 2.72
CA ALA A 42 -11.94 -11.14 1.36
C ALA A 42 -12.39 -9.67 1.36
N MET A 43 -11.88 -8.91 0.39
CA MET A 43 -12.34 -7.57 0.08
C MET A 43 -13.49 -7.67 -0.93
N HIS A 44 -14.68 -7.22 -0.57
CA HIS A 44 -15.84 -7.19 -1.47
C HIS A 44 -15.99 -5.81 -2.08
N VAL A 45 -15.82 -5.71 -3.40
CA VAL A 45 -15.93 -4.44 -4.15
C VAL A 45 -17.21 -4.41 -4.95
N THR A 46 -18.05 -3.40 -4.73
CA THR A 46 -19.26 -3.15 -5.51
C THR A 46 -19.06 -1.90 -6.38
N LYS A 47 -19.24 -2.06 -7.70
CA LYS A 47 -18.99 -1.03 -8.70
C LYS A 47 -19.96 -1.11 -9.87
N SER A 48 -19.97 -0.09 -10.73
CA SER A 48 -20.64 -0.19 -12.04
C SER A 48 -19.82 -1.09 -12.98
N ALA A 49 -20.47 -1.95 -13.74
CA ALA A 49 -19.83 -2.81 -14.75
C ALA A 49 -19.03 -2.01 -15.80
N THR A 50 -19.43 -0.77 -16.07
CA THR A 50 -18.80 0.12 -17.06
C THR A 50 -17.73 1.04 -16.48
N CYS A 51 -17.48 1.00 -15.16
CA CYS A 51 -16.49 1.82 -14.51
C CYS A 51 -15.07 1.29 -14.75
N GLY A 52 -14.35 1.86 -15.74
CA GLY A 52 -13.00 1.43 -16.10
C GLY A 52 -11.96 1.72 -15.01
N CYS A 53 -12.00 2.91 -14.40
CA CYS A 53 -11.08 3.27 -13.31
C CYS A 53 -11.30 2.39 -12.06
N CYS A 54 -12.56 2.01 -11.76
CA CYS A 54 -12.84 1.06 -10.67
C CYS A 54 -12.20 -0.31 -10.95
N GLY A 55 -12.27 -0.79 -12.22
CA GLY A 55 -11.58 -2.01 -12.63
C GLY A 55 -10.07 -1.93 -12.50
N ALA A 56 -9.48 -0.77 -12.82
CA ALA A 56 -8.05 -0.52 -12.63
C ALA A 56 -7.66 -0.57 -11.14
N TRP A 57 -8.45 0.06 -10.26
CA TRP A 57 -8.22 -0.01 -8.81
C TRP A 57 -8.27 -1.46 -8.29
N VAL A 58 -9.27 -2.24 -8.70
CA VAL A 58 -9.39 -3.67 -8.35
C VAL A 58 -8.16 -4.46 -8.79
N ALA A 59 -7.64 -4.19 -10.00
CA ALA A 59 -6.44 -4.85 -10.49
C ALA A 59 -5.21 -4.53 -9.63
N LEU A 60 -5.06 -3.26 -9.21
CA LEU A 60 -4.00 -2.83 -8.29
C LEU A 60 -4.15 -3.48 -6.91
N ALA A 61 -5.37 -3.52 -6.35
CA ALA A 61 -5.62 -4.17 -5.06
C ALA A 61 -5.20 -5.66 -5.07
N ARG A 62 -5.46 -6.37 -6.17
CA ARG A 62 -4.99 -7.75 -6.34
C ARG A 62 -3.47 -7.86 -6.46
N GLN A 63 -2.80 -6.88 -7.09
CA GLN A 63 -1.33 -6.82 -7.16
C GLN A 63 -0.70 -6.58 -5.79
N GLU A 64 -1.37 -5.80 -4.93
CA GLU A 64 -0.98 -5.60 -3.53
C GLU A 64 -1.24 -6.83 -2.64
N GLY A 65 -1.87 -7.89 -3.19
CA GLY A 65 -2.07 -9.17 -2.51
C GLY A 65 -3.45 -9.33 -1.85
N TYR A 66 -4.37 -8.35 -1.99
CA TYR A 66 -5.72 -8.48 -1.45
C TYR A 66 -6.53 -9.54 -2.23
N ASN A 67 -7.28 -10.37 -1.50
CA ASN A 67 -8.26 -11.28 -2.09
C ASN A 67 -9.53 -10.48 -2.43
N VAL A 68 -9.70 -10.10 -3.70
CA VAL A 68 -10.77 -9.20 -4.13
C VAL A 68 -11.87 -9.95 -4.87
N GLU A 69 -13.08 -9.89 -4.31
CA GLU A 69 -14.33 -10.29 -4.92
C GLU A 69 -15.07 -9.06 -5.48
N VAL A 70 -15.65 -9.16 -6.67
CA VAL A 70 -16.28 -8.01 -7.33
C VAL A 70 -17.75 -8.32 -7.62
N THR A 71 -18.61 -7.37 -7.26
CA THR A 71 -20.03 -7.34 -7.65
C THR A 71 -20.27 -6.14 -8.55
N ASP A 72 -20.74 -6.37 -9.75
CA ASP A 72 -21.19 -5.31 -10.65
C ASP A 72 -22.66 -4.99 -10.42
N THR A 73 -23.00 -3.70 -10.31
CA THR A 73 -24.36 -3.21 -10.15
C THR A 73 -24.64 -1.99 -11.02
N ALA A 74 -25.91 -1.82 -11.41
CA ALA A 74 -26.37 -0.57 -12.03
C ALA A 74 -26.73 0.50 -10.98
N ASP A 75 -26.96 0.11 -9.74
CA ASP A 75 -27.33 0.98 -8.63
C ASP A 75 -26.25 1.02 -7.55
N VAL A 76 -25.21 1.80 -7.82
CA VAL A 76 -24.14 2.06 -6.83
C VAL A 76 -24.60 3.01 -5.73
N THR A 77 -25.71 3.72 -5.94
CA THR A 77 -26.24 4.70 -4.96
C THR A 77 -26.84 4.01 -3.75
N SER A 78 -27.64 2.96 -3.96
CA SER A 78 -28.22 2.19 -2.84
C SER A 78 -27.14 1.58 -1.97
N VAL A 79 -26.04 1.07 -2.57
CA VAL A 79 -24.90 0.49 -1.83
C VAL A 79 -24.27 1.49 -0.86
N LYS A 80 -24.15 2.77 -1.28
CA LYS A 80 -23.58 3.84 -0.45
C LYS A 80 -24.53 4.26 0.66
N LEU A 81 -25.83 4.29 0.38
CA LEU A 81 -26.87 4.57 1.37
C LEU A 81 -26.94 3.45 2.42
N ASP A 82 -26.90 2.19 2.01
CA ASP A 82 -26.95 1.03 2.88
C ASP A 82 -25.68 0.95 3.78
N ALA A 83 -24.57 1.50 3.32
CA ALA A 83 -23.30 1.59 4.07
C ALA A 83 -23.19 2.87 4.91
N ASP A 84 -24.24 3.69 5.00
CA ASP A 84 -24.29 4.96 5.73
C ASP A 84 -23.13 5.93 5.38
N ILE A 85 -22.66 5.92 4.12
CA ILE A 85 -21.59 6.81 3.68
C ILE A 85 -22.15 8.23 3.55
N PRO A 86 -21.56 9.25 4.22
CA PRO A 86 -21.98 10.64 4.05
C PRO A 86 -21.95 11.07 2.58
N GLY A 87 -23.01 11.75 2.08
CA GLY A 87 -23.15 12.04 0.66
C GLY A 87 -22.02 12.87 0.05
N ASN A 88 -21.35 13.71 0.85
CA ASN A 88 -20.17 14.48 0.46
C ASN A 88 -18.88 13.65 0.39
N LEU A 89 -18.93 12.39 0.80
CA LEU A 89 -17.78 11.45 0.75
C LEU A 89 -17.96 10.36 -0.32
N TRP A 90 -19.00 10.42 -1.13
CA TRP A 90 -19.24 9.45 -2.18
C TRP A 90 -18.19 9.53 -3.29
N ALA A 91 -17.77 8.38 -3.78
CA ALA A 91 -16.89 8.22 -4.93
C ALA A 91 -17.47 7.18 -5.91
N CYS A 92 -16.65 6.55 -6.78
CA CYS A 92 -17.19 5.73 -7.87
C CYS A 92 -17.45 4.26 -7.51
N HIS A 93 -16.86 3.73 -6.45
CA HIS A 93 -17.10 2.37 -5.98
C HIS A 93 -16.97 2.26 -4.47
N THR A 94 -17.57 1.23 -3.91
CA THR A 94 -17.56 0.93 -2.48
C THR A 94 -16.96 -0.45 -2.26
N ALA A 95 -16.01 -0.58 -1.36
CA ALA A 95 -15.49 -1.86 -0.92
C ALA A 95 -15.76 -2.08 0.57
N THR A 96 -15.77 -3.33 0.99
CA THR A 96 -15.78 -3.71 2.41
C THR A 96 -14.67 -4.72 2.69
N ILE A 97 -13.97 -4.55 3.81
CA ILE A 97 -12.93 -5.45 4.27
C ILE A 97 -12.85 -5.42 5.80
N ASP A 98 -12.83 -6.56 6.45
CA ASP A 98 -12.67 -6.71 7.90
C ASP A 98 -13.63 -5.83 8.74
N GLY A 99 -14.83 -5.58 8.21
CA GLY A 99 -15.88 -4.77 8.85
C GLY A 99 -15.80 -3.28 8.57
N TYR A 100 -14.82 -2.81 7.82
CA TYR A 100 -14.70 -1.42 7.38
C TYR A 100 -15.27 -1.21 5.99
N VAL A 101 -15.80 -0.01 5.76
CA VAL A 101 -16.17 0.51 4.44
C VAL A 101 -14.99 1.28 3.86
N VAL A 102 -14.67 1.03 2.59
CA VAL A 102 -13.62 1.70 1.83
C VAL A 102 -14.25 2.29 0.57
N GLU A 103 -14.32 3.61 0.50
CA GLU A 103 -15.01 4.32 -0.56
C GLU A 103 -14.02 4.99 -1.52
N GLY A 104 -14.13 4.69 -2.81
CA GLY A 104 -13.36 5.32 -3.88
C GLY A 104 -11.94 4.77 -4.06
N HIS A 105 -11.10 5.55 -4.72
CA HIS A 105 -9.76 5.17 -5.16
C HIS A 105 -8.73 5.25 -4.03
N MET A 106 -8.94 4.40 -3.03
CA MET A 106 -8.16 4.36 -1.80
C MET A 106 -6.68 4.05 -2.05
N PRO A 107 -5.72 4.88 -1.55
CA PRO A 107 -4.30 4.53 -1.53
C PRO A 107 -4.06 3.37 -0.57
N PHE A 108 -3.28 2.38 -1.01
CA PHE A 108 -3.07 1.15 -0.23
C PHE A 108 -2.37 1.41 1.10
N ALA A 109 -1.51 2.43 1.19
CA ALA A 109 -0.90 2.85 2.47
C ALA A 109 -1.94 3.31 3.51
N ALA A 110 -3.02 3.99 3.08
CA ALA A 110 -4.12 4.36 3.98
C ALA A 110 -4.95 3.14 4.39
N LEU A 111 -5.16 2.19 3.47
CA LEU A 111 -5.85 0.94 3.76
C LEU A 111 -5.05 0.07 4.75
N GLU A 112 -3.75 -0.08 4.56
CA GLU A 112 -2.85 -0.78 5.49
C GLU A 112 -2.89 -0.13 6.89
N LYS A 113 -2.82 1.20 6.97
CA LYS A 113 -2.96 1.95 8.23
C LYS A 113 -4.28 1.64 8.92
N LEU A 114 -5.41 1.67 8.19
CA LEU A 114 -6.74 1.36 8.72
C LEU A 114 -6.79 -0.05 9.33
N LEU A 115 -6.30 -1.04 8.59
CA LEU A 115 -6.34 -2.44 8.99
C LEU A 115 -5.39 -2.75 10.15
N ALA A 116 -4.25 -2.05 10.24
CA ALA A 116 -3.28 -2.19 11.33
C ALA A 116 -3.74 -1.50 12.62
N GLU A 117 -4.26 -0.27 12.53
CA GLU A 117 -4.63 0.53 13.70
C GLU A 117 -6.02 0.18 14.26
N ARG A 118 -6.91 -0.36 13.42
CA ARG A 118 -8.26 -0.76 13.81
C ARG A 118 -9.05 0.34 14.55
N PRO A 119 -9.09 1.59 14.05
CA PRO A 119 -9.77 2.68 14.71
C PRO A 119 -11.29 2.43 14.80
N ASN A 120 -11.96 3.08 15.76
CA ASN A 120 -13.41 3.00 15.90
C ASN A 120 -14.11 3.96 14.91
N VAL A 121 -14.10 3.62 13.63
CA VAL A 121 -14.76 4.33 12.53
C VAL A 121 -15.57 3.33 11.69
N ALA A 122 -16.55 3.80 10.94
CA ALA A 122 -17.28 2.95 10.00
C ALA A 122 -16.46 2.65 8.74
N GLY A 123 -15.66 3.64 8.28
CA GLY A 123 -14.85 3.49 7.09
C GLY A 123 -14.02 4.71 6.76
N ILE A 124 -13.37 4.63 5.60
CA ILE A 124 -12.55 5.70 5.02
C ILE A 124 -12.94 5.95 3.56
N SER A 125 -12.81 7.19 3.10
CA SER A 125 -13.16 7.62 1.75
C SER A 125 -12.07 8.47 1.11
N VAL A 126 -11.90 8.33 -0.21
CA VAL A 126 -11.26 9.30 -1.10
C VAL A 126 -12.37 9.94 -1.95
N PRO A 127 -12.94 11.07 -1.53
CA PRO A 127 -13.97 11.74 -2.31
C PRO A 127 -13.40 12.37 -3.58
N ASP A 128 -14.27 12.76 -4.51
CA ASP A 128 -13.93 13.54 -5.72
C ASP A 128 -12.98 12.84 -6.72
N MET A 129 -12.61 11.60 -6.51
CA MET A 129 -11.77 10.80 -7.44
C MET A 129 -10.53 11.56 -7.95
N PRO A 130 -9.63 12.01 -7.08
CA PRO A 130 -8.50 12.85 -7.46
C PRO A 130 -7.59 12.14 -8.46
N PHE A 131 -7.13 12.88 -9.47
CA PHE A 131 -6.12 12.38 -10.40
C PHE A 131 -4.83 12.08 -9.62
N GLY A 132 -4.17 10.97 -9.95
CA GLY A 132 -3.02 10.45 -9.18
C GLY A 132 -3.41 9.49 -8.07
N SER A 133 -4.70 9.36 -7.70
CA SER A 133 -5.13 8.25 -6.83
C SER A 133 -5.09 6.91 -7.58
N PRO A 134 -4.92 5.77 -6.90
CA PRO A 134 -4.77 4.46 -7.54
C PRO A 134 -5.89 4.15 -8.54
N GLY A 135 -5.54 3.86 -9.80
CA GLY A 135 -6.50 3.61 -10.87
C GLY A 135 -7.04 4.87 -11.58
N MET A 136 -6.65 6.08 -11.15
CA MET A 136 -7.08 7.36 -11.75
C MET A 136 -6.00 8.03 -12.62
N GLY A 137 -4.94 7.31 -12.97
CA GLY A 137 -3.78 7.83 -13.69
C GLY A 137 -2.59 8.11 -12.77
N GLU A 138 -1.48 8.55 -13.36
CA GLU A 138 -0.24 8.83 -12.62
C GLU A 138 -0.06 10.33 -12.45
N ASP A 139 0.14 10.77 -11.22
CA ASP A 139 0.56 12.12 -10.85
C ASP A 139 1.52 12.04 -9.67
N PRO A 140 2.85 12.20 -9.90
CA PRO A 140 3.84 12.06 -8.83
C PRO A 140 3.80 13.19 -7.79
N VAL A 141 3.03 14.24 -8.04
CA VAL A 141 2.83 15.38 -7.13
C VAL A 141 1.38 15.50 -6.67
N ALA A 142 0.60 14.43 -6.82
CA ALA A 142 -0.79 14.42 -6.37
C ALA A 142 -0.89 14.69 -4.86
N GLU A 143 -1.78 15.61 -4.50
CA GLU A 143 -2.10 15.93 -3.10
C GLU A 143 -3.60 15.74 -2.88
N TYR A 144 -3.97 14.88 -1.93
CA TYR A 144 -5.37 14.67 -1.55
C TYR A 144 -5.47 14.02 -0.16
N GLN A 145 -6.67 14.06 0.40
CA GLN A 145 -6.94 13.55 1.73
C GLN A 145 -7.81 12.29 1.66
N VAL A 146 -7.56 11.39 2.61
CA VAL A 146 -8.45 10.29 2.95
C VAL A 146 -9.23 10.69 4.20
N ILE A 147 -10.54 10.58 4.14
CA ILE A 147 -11.44 11.01 5.21
C ILE A 147 -12.04 9.79 5.91
N ALA A 148 -11.84 9.66 7.21
CA ALA A 148 -12.55 8.68 8.02
C ALA A 148 -13.97 9.18 8.32
N PHE A 149 -14.94 8.26 8.44
CA PHE A 149 -16.31 8.58 8.77
C PHE A 149 -16.95 7.53 9.69
N GLY A 150 -18.02 7.93 10.36
CA GLY A 150 -18.72 7.11 11.34
C GLY A 150 -17.93 6.90 12.63
N GLY A 151 -18.54 6.26 13.62
CA GLY A 151 -17.91 6.03 14.91
C GLY A 151 -17.41 7.33 15.56
N THR A 152 -16.13 7.36 15.95
CA THR A 152 -15.50 8.54 16.55
C THR A 152 -15.22 9.67 15.56
N ALA A 153 -15.14 9.39 14.25
CA ALA A 153 -14.93 10.40 13.21
C ALA A 153 -16.20 11.16 12.81
N GLY A 154 -17.39 10.71 13.27
CA GLY A 154 -18.65 11.38 12.98
C GLY A 154 -18.93 11.53 11.49
N ALA A 155 -19.14 12.78 11.02
CA ALA A 155 -19.41 13.08 9.61
C ALA A 155 -18.17 13.15 8.72
N GLY A 156 -16.97 13.08 9.31
CA GLY A 156 -15.70 13.00 8.60
C GLY A 156 -14.56 13.76 9.30
N GLU A 157 -13.40 13.13 9.35
CA GLU A 157 -12.12 13.72 9.79
C GLU A 157 -10.98 13.21 8.91
N VAL A 158 -9.89 13.99 8.77
CA VAL A 158 -8.72 13.58 7.98
C VAL A 158 -8.05 12.39 8.65
N PHE A 159 -7.94 11.28 7.93
CA PHE A 159 -7.32 10.05 8.37
C PHE A 159 -5.90 9.85 7.83
N PHE A 160 -5.71 10.25 6.56
CA PHE A 160 -4.43 10.07 5.86
C PHE A 160 -4.28 11.19 4.81
N GLU A 161 -3.05 11.62 4.56
CA GLU A 161 -2.73 12.63 3.56
C GLU A 161 -1.73 12.08 2.56
N VAL A 162 -1.97 12.32 1.27
CA VAL A 162 -1.08 11.96 0.18
C VAL A 162 -0.40 13.23 -0.32
N GLY A 163 0.93 13.16 -0.55
CA GLY A 163 1.70 14.26 -1.13
C GLY A 163 2.24 15.29 -0.13
N GLN A 164 2.19 15.01 1.18
CA GLN A 164 2.71 15.91 2.24
C GLN A 164 4.04 15.44 2.81
#